data_06dd79245721a65d22720ffe157170da
#
_entry.id   06dd79245721a65d22720ffe157170da
#
_cell.length_a   1.000
_cell.length_b   1.000
_cell.length_c   1.000
_cell.angle_alpha   90.00
_cell.angle_beta   90.00
_cell.angle_gamma   90.00
#
_symmetry.space_group_name_H-M   'P 1'
#
loop_
_entity.id
_entity.type
_entity.pdbx_description
1 polymer ?
#
loop_
_entity_poly.entity_id
_entity_poly.type
_entity_poly.pdbx_seq_one_letter_code
_entity_poly.pdbx_strand_id
1 'polypeptide(L)'
;MENIVKAALATLVFLGSSWVFASDDDAVTIGGVEMTNSSKSAAFEAVKKKLGKWEGQMTQSLTGQSFDVSYEWALTSGGNTITESIIEDGVEMLTTYSDQDGELVVRHYCGLGTEPVFKVSELEGNSMSLAVDAERSGLHREHHSFVTGMKWTMDPENPNNMIFENTVVLDGQVTNNRAELSRAM
;
A
#
# COMPACT_ATOMS: atom_id res chain seq x y z
N MET A 1 45.73 53.06 -42.99
CA MET A 1 45.43 52.88 -41.55
C MET A 1 44.16 52.04 -41.49
N GLU A 2 44.31 50.71 -41.44
CA GLU A 2 43.22 49.75 -41.44
C GLU A 2 42.99 49.27 -40.00
N ASN A 3 41.78 49.50 -39.52
CA ASN A 3 41.33 49.01 -38.20
C ASN A 3 40.74 47.62 -38.37
N ILE A 4 41.45 46.61 -37.88
CA ILE A 4 40.99 45.21 -37.81
C ILE A 4 40.18 45.07 -36.52
N VAL A 5 38.86 44.93 -36.64
CA VAL A 5 37.96 44.57 -35.54
C VAL A 5 38.04 43.06 -35.40
N LYS A 6 38.54 42.56 -34.25
CA LYS A 6 38.53 41.15 -33.88
C LYS A 6 37.19 40.85 -33.22
N ALA A 7 36.32 40.12 -33.90
CA ALA A 7 35.12 39.54 -33.32
C ALA A 7 35.49 38.29 -32.47
N ALA A 8 35.24 38.36 -31.20
CA ALA A 8 35.36 37.18 -30.30
C ALA A 8 34.08 36.36 -30.35
N LEU A 9 34.20 35.15 -30.88
CA LEU A 9 33.12 34.18 -30.90
C LEU A 9 33.05 33.48 -29.54
N ALA A 10 32.07 33.80 -28.73
CA ALA A 10 31.82 33.10 -27.47
C ALA A 10 31.01 31.83 -27.76
N THR A 11 31.66 30.67 -27.62
CA THR A 11 31.00 29.35 -27.74
C THR A 11 30.33 29.06 -26.41
N LEU A 12 28.97 29.12 -26.39
CA LEU A 12 28.18 28.68 -25.24
C LEU A 12 28.14 27.14 -25.26
N VAL A 13 28.84 26.50 -24.31
CA VAL A 13 28.72 25.06 -24.06
C VAL A 13 27.49 24.84 -23.20
N PHE A 14 26.40 24.37 -23.79
CA PHE A 14 25.26 23.85 -23.05
C PHE A 14 25.65 22.50 -22.44
N LEU A 15 25.94 22.48 -21.14
CA LEU A 15 26.00 21.25 -20.35
C LEU A 15 24.53 20.80 -20.13
N GLY A 16 24.05 20.00 -21.05
CA GLY A 16 22.78 19.27 -20.88
C GLY A 16 22.91 18.29 -19.72
N SER A 17 22.32 18.63 -18.58
CA SER A 17 22.15 17.69 -17.48
C SER A 17 21.14 16.64 -17.94
N SER A 18 21.64 15.52 -18.43
CA SER A 18 20.81 14.33 -18.66
C SER A 18 20.35 13.83 -17.31
N TRP A 19 19.11 14.09 -16.95
CA TRP A 19 18.45 13.39 -15.87
C TRP A 19 18.26 11.94 -16.33
N VAL A 20 19.14 11.06 -15.89
CA VAL A 20 18.91 9.63 -15.97
C VAL A 20 17.81 9.35 -14.94
N PHE A 21 16.59 9.24 -15.40
CA PHE A 21 15.55 8.56 -14.64
C PHE A 21 16.03 7.11 -14.53
N ALA A 22 16.45 6.69 -13.35
CA ALA A 22 16.60 5.29 -13.06
C ALA A 22 15.25 4.66 -13.31
N SER A 23 15.15 3.82 -14.35
CA SER A 23 14.00 2.94 -14.51
C SER A 23 14.04 1.97 -13.34
N ASP A 24 12.97 1.88 -12.57
CA ASP A 24 12.75 0.94 -11.46
C ASP A 24 12.59 -0.52 -11.96
N ASP A 25 13.19 -0.83 -13.10
CA ASP A 25 13.17 -2.14 -13.77
C ASP A 25 14.48 -2.89 -13.49
N ASP A 26 14.84 -3.03 -12.21
CA ASP A 26 15.87 -4.00 -11.84
C ASP A 26 15.29 -5.41 -12.05
N ALA A 27 15.69 -6.04 -13.16
CA ALA A 27 15.28 -7.39 -13.47
C ALA A 27 15.65 -8.34 -12.32
N VAL A 28 14.64 -9.03 -11.77
CA VAL A 28 14.84 -10.02 -10.72
C VAL A 28 15.48 -11.27 -11.32
N THR A 29 16.62 -11.71 -10.79
CA THR A 29 17.34 -12.88 -11.27
C THR A 29 17.33 -13.99 -10.22
N ILE A 30 16.89 -15.19 -10.60
CA ILE A 30 16.90 -16.38 -9.75
C ILE A 30 17.73 -17.46 -10.44
N GLY A 31 18.83 -17.88 -9.82
CA GLY A 31 19.71 -18.92 -10.38
C GLY A 31 20.29 -18.56 -11.75
N GLY A 32 20.51 -17.28 -12.04
CA GLY A 32 20.97 -16.81 -13.34
C GLY A 32 19.88 -16.65 -14.41
N VAL A 33 18.61 -16.91 -14.06
CA VAL A 33 17.46 -16.71 -14.96
C VAL A 33 16.80 -15.39 -14.64
N GLU A 34 16.72 -14.51 -15.63
CA GLU A 34 16.03 -13.23 -15.52
C GLU A 34 14.53 -13.44 -15.53
N MET A 35 13.84 -12.86 -14.52
CA MET A 35 12.40 -12.90 -14.40
C MET A 35 11.79 -11.64 -15.01
N THR A 36 10.74 -11.81 -15.80
CA THR A 36 10.00 -10.69 -16.37
C THR A 36 9.20 -10.02 -15.26
N ASN A 37 9.43 -8.72 -15.02
CA ASN A 37 8.55 -7.92 -14.19
C ASN A 37 7.34 -7.48 -15.01
N SER A 38 6.14 -7.73 -14.49
CA SER A 38 4.91 -7.17 -15.04
C SER A 38 4.72 -5.74 -14.53
N SER A 39 4.16 -4.86 -15.37
CA SER A 39 3.73 -3.53 -14.93
C SER A 39 2.73 -3.65 -13.78
N LYS A 40 2.86 -2.78 -12.78
CA LYS A 40 1.98 -2.78 -11.61
C LYS A 40 0.77 -1.87 -11.82
N SER A 41 -0.37 -2.25 -11.24
CA SER A 41 -1.55 -1.40 -11.22
C SER A 41 -1.32 -0.13 -10.39
N ALA A 42 -2.10 0.91 -10.67
CA ALA A 42 -2.09 2.13 -9.84
C ALA A 42 -2.43 1.84 -8.37
N ALA A 43 -3.24 0.82 -8.11
CA ALA A 43 -3.58 0.38 -6.77
C ALA A 43 -2.37 -0.25 -6.04
N PHE A 44 -1.59 -1.09 -6.72
CA PHE A 44 -0.34 -1.65 -6.18
C PHE A 44 0.65 -0.54 -5.84
N GLU A 45 0.83 0.44 -6.73
CA GLU A 45 1.69 1.60 -6.50
C GLU A 45 1.20 2.47 -5.32
N ALA A 46 -0.12 2.56 -5.11
CA ALA A 46 -0.68 3.23 -3.94
C ALA A 46 -0.35 2.49 -2.63
N VAL A 47 -0.35 1.15 -2.63
CA VAL A 47 0.09 0.34 -1.47
C VAL A 47 1.58 0.53 -1.20
N LYS A 48 2.43 0.64 -2.23
CA LYS A 48 3.89 0.89 -2.08
C LYS A 48 4.20 2.16 -1.28
N LYS A 49 3.35 3.18 -1.32
CA LYS A 49 3.52 4.41 -0.52
C LYS A 49 3.50 4.15 0.99
N LYS A 50 2.94 3.03 1.42
CA LYS A 50 2.84 2.62 2.82
C LYS A 50 4.04 1.80 3.32
N LEU A 51 4.99 1.43 2.46
CA LEU A 51 6.15 0.61 2.85
C LEU A 51 6.84 1.15 4.09
N GLY A 52 7.22 0.23 4.98
CA GLY A 52 7.79 0.49 6.29
C GLY A 52 6.81 0.24 7.44
N LYS A 53 7.23 0.60 8.63
CA LYS A 53 6.48 0.34 9.87
C LYS A 53 5.66 1.56 10.29
N TRP A 54 4.45 1.29 10.78
CA TRP A 54 3.50 2.27 11.28
C TRP A 54 2.96 1.82 12.61
N GLU A 55 2.78 2.77 13.52
CA GLU A 55 2.29 2.51 14.87
C GLU A 55 1.23 3.54 15.23
N GLY A 56 0.33 3.17 16.14
CA GLY A 56 -0.71 4.07 16.62
C GLY A 56 -1.70 3.37 17.53
N GLN A 57 -2.88 3.97 17.63
CA GLN A 57 -3.98 3.42 18.41
C GLN A 57 -5.22 3.26 17.55
N MET A 58 -5.89 2.13 17.72
CA MET A 58 -7.19 1.85 17.14
C MET A 58 -8.28 1.98 18.18
N THR A 59 -9.37 2.63 17.81
CA THR A 59 -10.61 2.66 18.59
C THR A 59 -11.65 1.78 17.93
N GLN A 60 -12.19 0.83 18.70
CA GLN A 60 -13.24 -0.07 18.26
C GLN A 60 -14.61 0.52 18.61
N SER A 61 -15.48 0.68 17.63
CA SER A 61 -16.79 1.33 17.84
C SER A 61 -17.75 0.50 18.67
N LEU A 62 -17.62 -0.83 18.67
CA LEU A 62 -18.53 -1.71 19.41
C LEU A 62 -18.39 -1.56 20.92
N THR A 63 -17.17 -1.43 21.41
CA THR A 63 -16.88 -1.35 22.85
C THR A 63 -16.45 0.03 23.32
N GLY A 64 -16.03 0.91 22.38
CA GLY A 64 -15.40 2.19 22.66
C GLY A 64 -13.98 2.08 23.22
N GLN A 65 -13.41 0.88 23.24
CA GLN A 65 -12.03 0.67 23.73
C GLN A 65 -11.02 1.08 22.67
N SER A 66 -9.87 1.58 23.15
CA SER A 66 -8.71 1.87 22.32
C SER A 66 -7.55 0.97 22.75
N PHE A 67 -6.77 0.51 21.78
CA PHE A 67 -5.61 -0.36 21.97
C PHE A 67 -4.52 -0.04 20.96
N ASP A 68 -3.30 -0.44 21.28
CA ASP A 68 -2.14 -0.22 20.43
C ASP A 68 -2.19 -1.11 19.18
N VAL A 69 -1.74 -0.56 18.06
CA VAL A 69 -1.64 -1.27 16.78
C VAL A 69 -0.31 -0.99 16.09
N SER A 70 0.17 -1.98 15.35
CA SER A 70 1.37 -1.88 14.53
C SER A 70 1.14 -2.57 13.19
N TYR A 71 1.56 -1.92 12.11
CA TYR A 71 1.48 -2.42 10.74
C TYR A 71 2.83 -2.28 10.07
N GLU A 72 3.31 -3.31 9.38
CA GLU A 72 4.55 -3.24 8.64
C GLU A 72 4.34 -3.75 7.22
N TRP A 73 4.50 -2.86 6.24
CA TRP A 73 4.45 -3.20 4.82
C TRP A 73 5.85 -3.43 4.27
N ALA A 74 6.05 -4.58 3.63
CA ALA A 74 7.32 -4.96 3.02
C ALA A 74 7.13 -5.56 1.63
N LEU A 75 8.02 -5.21 0.70
CA LEU A 75 8.09 -5.84 -0.62
C LEU A 75 8.70 -7.24 -0.52
N THR A 76 8.10 -8.18 -1.24
CA THR A 76 8.60 -9.55 -1.39
C THR A 76 8.39 -10.05 -2.81
N SER A 77 8.74 -11.31 -3.08
CA SER A 77 8.55 -11.96 -4.40
C SER A 77 9.14 -11.15 -5.55
N GLY A 78 10.36 -10.60 -5.36
CA GLY A 78 11.01 -9.78 -6.38
C GLY A 78 10.24 -8.50 -6.73
N GLY A 79 9.55 -7.90 -5.75
CA GLY A 79 8.76 -6.69 -5.96
C GLY A 79 7.33 -6.93 -6.47
N ASN A 80 6.90 -8.20 -6.60
CA ASN A 80 5.58 -8.56 -7.13
C ASN A 80 4.48 -8.66 -6.09
N THR A 81 4.84 -8.70 -4.80
CA THR A 81 3.88 -8.80 -3.70
C THR A 81 4.32 -7.85 -2.58
N ILE A 82 3.35 -7.26 -1.90
CA ILE A 82 3.57 -6.56 -0.64
C ILE A 82 2.91 -7.39 0.45
N THR A 83 3.63 -7.63 1.53
CA THR A 83 3.08 -8.19 2.76
C THR A 83 2.82 -7.07 3.75
N GLU A 84 1.78 -7.21 4.56
CA GLU A 84 1.48 -6.35 5.70
C GLU A 84 1.40 -7.24 6.94
N SER A 85 2.41 -7.17 7.80
CA SER A 85 2.37 -7.77 9.13
C SER A 85 1.60 -6.84 10.06
N ILE A 86 0.64 -7.39 10.78
CA ILE A 86 -0.31 -6.64 11.59
C ILE A 86 -0.24 -7.14 13.03
N ILE A 87 -0.22 -6.23 13.98
CA ILE A 87 -0.44 -6.53 15.40
C ILE A 87 -1.52 -5.61 15.91
N GLU A 88 -2.64 -6.16 16.35
CA GLU A 88 -3.75 -5.43 16.96
C GLU A 88 -4.06 -6.05 18.32
N ASP A 89 -3.94 -5.28 19.40
CA ASP A 89 -4.11 -5.76 20.79
C ASP A 89 -3.32 -7.06 21.09
N GLY A 90 -2.10 -7.15 20.52
CA GLY A 90 -1.23 -8.32 20.67
C GLY A 90 -1.57 -9.51 19.76
N VAL A 91 -2.61 -9.43 18.94
CA VAL A 91 -2.97 -10.46 17.95
C VAL A 91 -2.22 -10.21 16.64
N GLU A 92 -1.43 -11.21 16.22
CA GLU A 92 -0.71 -11.16 14.96
C GLU A 92 -1.61 -11.60 13.79
N MET A 93 -1.56 -10.85 12.69
CA MET A 93 -2.29 -11.12 11.45
C MET A 93 -1.42 -10.77 10.25
N LEU A 94 -1.87 -11.15 9.06
CA LEU A 94 -1.14 -10.92 7.81
C LEU A 94 -2.12 -10.48 6.71
N THR A 95 -1.70 -9.52 5.90
CA THR A 95 -2.36 -9.22 4.62
C THR A 95 -1.34 -9.30 3.49
N THR A 96 -1.75 -9.80 2.34
CA THR A 96 -0.95 -9.81 1.12
C THR A 96 -1.64 -9.02 0.03
N TYR A 97 -0.84 -8.29 -0.74
CA TYR A 97 -1.25 -7.46 -1.87
C TYR A 97 -0.48 -7.90 -3.10
N SER A 98 -1.16 -8.37 -4.13
CA SER A 98 -0.52 -8.77 -5.38
C SER A 98 -1.38 -8.43 -6.59
N ASP A 99 -0.76 -8.00 -7.68
CA ASP A 99 -1.49 -7.83 -8.93
C ASP A 99 -1.68 -9.18 -9.64
N GLN A 100 -2.91 -9.40 -10.08
CA GLN A 100 -3.28 -10.53 -10.92
C GLN A 100 -4.06 -9.99 -12.10
N ASP A 101 -3.54 -10.19 -13.32
CA ASP A 101 -4.16 -9.72 -14.56
C ASP A 101 -4.51 -8.21 -14.57
N GLY A 102 -3.68 -7.39 -13.91
CA GLY A 102 -3.87 -5.94 -13.83
C GLY A 102 -4.82 -5.46 -12.73
N GLU A 103 -5.33 -6.35 -11.90
CA GLU A 103 -6.13 -6.05 -10.72
C GLU A 103 -5.33 -6.31 -9.43
N LEU A 104 -5.43 -5.41 -8.48
CA LEU A 104 -4.92 -5.64 -7.13
C LEU A 104 -5.84 -6.61 -6.39
N VAL A 105 -5.31 -7.77 -6.03
CA VAL A 105 -5.96 -8.75 -5.16
C VAL A 105 -5.35 -8.65 -3.78
N VAL A 106 -6.20 -8.49 -2.78
CA VAL A 106 -5.80 -8.39 -1.38
C VAL A 106 -6.38 -9.56 -0.61
N ARG A 107 -5.56 -10.25 0.17
CA ARG A 107 -5.96 -11.40 0.99
C ARG A 107 -5.54 -11.15 2.43
N HIS A 108 -6.51 -11.17 3.34
CA HIS A 108 -6.27 -10.91 4.76
C HIS A 108 -6.46 -12.18 5.58
N TYR A 109 -5.47 -12.55 6.35
CA TYR A 109 -5.47 -13.69 7.28
C TYR A 109 -5.81 -13.15 8.66
N CYS A 110 -7.09 -13.23 9.01
CA CYS A 110 -7.69 -12.55 10.15
C CYS A 110 -7.54 -13.33 11.45
N GLY A 111 -7.33 -12.64 12.56
CA GLY A 111 -7.38 -13.22 13.91
C GLY A 111 -8.73 -13.85 14.26
N LEU A 112 -9.78 -13.55 13.49
CA LEU A 112 -11.10 -14.20 13.60
C LEU A 112 -11.16 -15.60 12.96
N GLY A 113 -10.04 -16.11 12.41
CA GLY A 113 -9.96 -17.44 11.78
C GLY A 113 -10.56 -17.47 10.37
N THR A 114 -10.78 -16.32 9.75
CA THR A 114 -11.30 -16.20 8.37
C THR A 114 -10.26 -15.58 7.45
N GLU A 115 -10.44 -15.78 6.13
CA GLU A 115 -9.51 -15.32 5.09
C GLU A 115 -10.27 -14.55 4.00
N PRO A 116 -10.78 -13.33 4.30
CA PRO A 116 -11.45 -12.53 3.30
C PRO A 116 -10.50 -12.09 2.18
N VAL A 117 -10.99 -12.17 0.95
CA VAL A 117 -10.38 -11.63 -0.25
C VAL A 117 -11.04 -10.28 -0.55
N PHE A 118 -10.24 -9.28 -0.87
CA PHE A 118 -10.74 -7.94 -1.19
C PHE A 118 -10.35 -7.55 -2.61
N LYS A 119 -11.17 -6.66 -3.16
CA LYS A 119 -10.89 -5.88 -4.36
C LYS A 119 -10.93 -4.40 -4.06
N VAL A 120 -10.25 -3.61 -4.87
CA VAL A 120 -10.31 -2.15 -4.80
C VAL A 120 -11.72 -1.70 -5.14
N SER A 121 -12.37 -0.99 -4.23
CA SER A 121 -13.68 -0.37 -4.46
C SER A 121 -13.55 1.10 -4.83
N GLU A 122 -12.49 1.76 -4.36
CA GLU A 122 -12.22 3.15 -4.67
C GLU A 122 -10.73 3.43 -4.55
N LEU A 123 -10.17 4.22 -5.46
CA LEU A 123 -8.82 4.76 -5.40
C LEU A 123 -8.88 6.22 -5.83
N GLU A 124 -8.78 7.13 -4.87
CA GLU A 124 -8.90 8.57 -5.12
C GLU A 124 -7.87 9.35 -4.30
N GLY A 125 -7.03 10.13 -5.00
CA GLY A 125 -6.02 10.98 -4.37
C GLY A 125 -5.09 10.22 -3.41
N ASN A 126 -5.23 10.50 -2.12
CA ASN A 126 -4.45 9.88 -1.04
C ASN A 126 -5.22 8.76 -0.30
N SER A 127 -6.38 8.36 -0.80
CA SER A 127 -7.26 7.37 -0.18
C SER A 127 -7.41 6.14 -1.06
N MET A 128 -7.45 4.98 -0.44
CA MET A 128 -7.80 3.71 -1.07
C MET A 128 -8.76 2.94 -0.19
N SER A 129 -9.86 2.49 -0.78
CA SER A 129 -10.88 1.66 -0.13
C SER A 129 -10.90 0.27 -0.76
N LEU A 130 -11.00 -0.73 0.08
CA LEU A 130 -11.18 -2.13 -0.29
C LEU A 130 -12.54 -2.63 0.19
N ALA A 131 -13.21 -3.39 -0.64
CA ALA A 131 -14.43 -4.11 -0.26
C ALA A 131 -14.20 -5.61 -0.41
N VAL A 132 -14.79 -6.40 0.49
CA VAL A 132 -14.71 -7.86 0.40
C VAL A 132 -15.29 -8.33 -0.94
N ASP A 133 -14.57 -9.22 -1.61
CA ASP A 133 -15.07 -9.99 -2.74
C ASP A 133 -15.74 -11.25 -2.18
N ALA A 134 -17.05 -11.20 -2.05
CA ALA A 134 -17.81 -12.27 -1.41
C ALA A 134 -17.72 -13.59 -2.19
N GLU A 135 -17.63 -13.53 -3.52
CA GLU A 135 -17.52 -14.70 -4.38
C GLU A 135 -16.18 -15.41 -4.18
N ARG A 136 -15.07 -14.66 -4.22
CA ARG A 136 -13.72 -15.21 -4.01
C ARG A 136 -13.46 -15.62 -2.56
N SER A 137 -14.12 -14.98 -1.60
CA SER A 137 -13.95 -15.29 -0.16
C SER A 137 -14.73 -16.51 0.29
N GLY A 138 -15.91 -16.79 -0.30
CA GLY A 138 -16.81 -17.83 0.18
C GLY A 138 -17.33 -17.58 1.60
N LEU A 139 -17.33 -16.33 2.07
CA LEU A 139 -17.73 -15.94 3.41
C LEU A 139 -19.17 -15.40 3.43
N HIS A 140 -19.94 -15.79 4.44
CA HIS A 140 -21.34 -15.41 4.62
C HIS A 140 -21.54 -14.74 5.98
N ARG A 141 -22.18 -13.57 6.00
CA ARG A 141 -22.40 -12.77 7.22
C ARG A 141 -23.21 -13.48 8.30
N GLU A 142 -24.02 -14.44 7.91
CA GLU A 142 -24.88 -15.22 8.84
C GLU A 142 -24.11 -16.27 9.61
N HIS A 143 -22.89 -16.66 9.16
CA HIS A 143 -22.15 -17.79 9.71
C HIS A 143 -20.70 -17.44 10.05
N HIS A 144 -20.18 -16.29 9.60
CA HIS A 144 -18.78 -15.95 9.75
C HIS A 144 -18.62 -14.53 10.32
N SER A 145 -17.61 -14.39 11.17
CA SER A 145 -17.08 -13.09 11.58
C SER A 145 -15.85 -12.76 10.74
N PHE A 146 -15.84 -11.60 10.07
CA PHE A 146 -14.77 -11.21 9.17
C PHE A 146 -14.77 -9.71 8.85
N VAL A 147 -13.63 -9.23 8.38
CA VAL A 147 -13.48 -7.86 7.86
C VAL A 147 -14.19 -7.75 6.50
N THR A 148 -15.07 -6.78 6.35
CA THR A 148 -15.87 -6.57 5.12
C THR A 148 -15.38 -5.40 4.29
N GLY A 149 -14.58 -4.50 4.87
CA GLY A 149 -14.00 -3.35 4.18
C GLY A 149 -12.83 -2.78 4.94
N MET A 150 -11.92 -2.16 4.21
CA MET A 150 -10.75 -1.45 4.73
C MET A 150 -10.57 -0.14 3.96
N LYS A 151 -10.11 0.90 4.64
CA LYS A 151 -9.79 2.18 4.01
C LYS A 151 -8.55 2.77 4.64
N TRP A 152 -7.65 3.25 3.79
CA TRP A 152 -6.48 4.04 4.20
C TRP A 152 -6.57 5.43 3.59
N THR A 153 -6.27 6.43 4.39
CA THR A 153 -6.17 7.82 3.94
C THR A 153 -4.86 8.38 4.44
N MET A 154 -3.93 8.61 3.51
CA MET A 154 -2.65 9.28 3.81
C MET A 154 -2.91 10.76 4.02
N ASP A 155 -2.26 11.36 5.03
CA ASP A 155 -2.31 12.80 5.22
C ASP A 155 -1.62 13.52 4.05
N PRO A 156 -2.31 14.40 3.32
CA PRO A 156 -1.72 15.10 2.17
C PRO A 156 -0.62 16.10 2.56
N GLU A 157 -0.62 16.59 3.81
CA GLU A 157 0.36 17.55 4.31
C GLU A 157 1.53 16.86 5.00
N ASN A 158 1.31 15.66 5.54
CA ASN A 158 2.34 14.87 6.21
C ASN A 158 2.26 13.39 5.82
N PRO A 159 3.03 12.92 4.84
CA PRO A 159 2.98 11.54 4.37
C PRO A 159 3.45 10.49 5.41
N ASN A 160 3.88 10.94 6.59
CA ASN A 160 4.17 10.06 7.72
C ASN A 160 2.98 9.86 8.66
N ASN A 161 1.82 10.42 8.34
CA ASN A 161 0.57 10.20 9.05
C ASN A 161 -0.46 9.54 8.14
N MET A 162 -1.26 8.66 8.71
CA MET A 162 -2.29 7.92 7.99
C MET A 162 -3.47 7.60 8.92
N ILE A 163 -4.67 7.63 8.36
CA ILE A 163 -5.86 7.08 9.01
C ILE A 163 -6.15 5.72 8.36
N PHE A 164 -6.35 4.72 9.21
CA PHE A 164 -6.87 3.42 8.81
C PHE A 164 -8.24 3.19 9.41
N GLU A 165 -9.16 2.72 8.60
CA GLU A 165 -10.53 2.37 8.99
C GLU A 165 -10.86 0.97 8.47
N ASN A 166 -11.51 0.17 9.29
CA ASN A 166 -12.04 -1.10 8.86
C ASN A 166 -13.50 -1.29 9.31
N THR A 167 -14.24 -2.09 8.56
CA THR A 167 -15.58 -2.54 8.91
C THR A 167 -15.53 -4.05 9.09
N VAL A 168 -16.01 -4.50 10.24
CA VAL A 168 -15.99 -5.92 10.63
C VAL A 168 -17.41 -6.37 10.94
N VAL A 169 -17.78 -7.57 10.52
CA VAL A 169 -18.95 -8.28 10.99
C VAL A 169 -18.52 -9.24 12.09
N LEU A 170 -19.07 -9.11 13.28
CA LEU A 170 -18.86 -9.97 14.44
C LEU A 170 -20.21 -10.55 14.86
N ASP A 171 -20.41 -11.85 14.70
CA ASP A 171 -21.68 -12.53 15.04
C ASP A 171 -22.93 -11.78 14.50
N GLY A 172 -22.84 -11.35 13.24
CA GLY A 172 -23.90 -10.61 12.56
C GLY A 172 -23.98 -9.12 12.90
N GLN A 173 -23.23 -8.61 13.88
CA GLN A 173 -23.16 -7.20 14.21
C GLN A 173 -22.05 -6.51 13.42
N VAL A 174 -22.33 -5.30 12.94
CA VAL A 174 -21.33 -4.48 12.22
C VAL A 174 -20.63 -3.55 13.21
N THR A 175 -19.31 -3.58 13.20
CA THR A 175 -18.46 -2.62 13.93
C THR A 175 -17.56 -1.91 12.94
N ASN A 176 -17.27 -0.63 13.23
CA ASN A 176 -16.32 0.18 12.48
C ASN A 176 -15.19 0.58 13.43
N ASN A 177 -13.97 0.29 13.03
CA ASN A 177 -12.80 0.62 13.82
C ASN A 177 -11.99 1.67 13.07
N ARG A 178 -11.30 2.53 13.82
CA ARG A 178 -10.49 3.61 13.27
C ARG A 178 -9.18 3.74 14.02
N ALA A 179 -8.09 3.74 13.28
CA ALA A 179 -6.75 3.99 13.83
C ALA A 179 -6.15 5.26 13.25
N GLU A 180 -5.42 5.99 14.10
CA GLU A 180 -4.53 7.06 13.69
C GLU A 180 -3.10 6.53 13.80
N LEU A 181 -2.40 6.51 12.66
CA LEU A 181 -1.11 5.88 12.50
C LEU A 181 -0.05 6.91 12.15
N SER A 182 1.13 6.73 12.71
CA SER A 182 2.33 7.48 12.34
C SER A 182 3.43 6.49 11.94
N ARG A 183 4.26 6.89 10.98
CA ARG A 183 5.41 6.09 10.54
C ARG A 183 6.40 5.96 11.69
N ALA A 184 6.76 4.73 12.06
CA ALA A 184 7.79 4.47 13.05
C ALA A 184 9.17 4.90 12.52
N MET A 185 9.98 5.51 13.39
CA MET A 185 11.34 5.97 13.07
C MET A 185 12.36 4.84 13.24
#